data_8b1fa7e50115a4eeb7a2ee14b3d4b863
#
_entry.id   8b1fa7e50115a4eeb7a2ee14b3d4b863
#
_cell.length_a   1.000
_cell.length_b   1.000
_cell.length_c   1.000
_cell.angle_alpha   90.00
_cell.angle_beta   90.00
_cell.angle_gamma   90.00
#
_symmetry.space_group_name_H-M   'P 1'
#
loop_
_entity.id
_entity.type
_entity.pdbx_description
1 polymer ?
#
loop_
_entity_poly.entity_id
_entity_poly.type
_entity_poly.pdbx_seq_one_letter_code
_entity_poly.pdbx_strand_id
1 'polypeptide(L)'
;QLTYMLEKFYSLQALSQQLEEKNHVFLLAEENGEFIGFASYELNIENHKTKIHKIYVLPTTQGKGYGVQLINEIENRSKAIKNDVLFLNVNRFNKAQYFYKKLGFEVAYQEDIEIGNGYLMEDFVMEKKV
;
A
#
# COMPACT_ATOMS: atom_id res chain seq x y z
N GLN A 1 -15.25 17.66 4.30
CA GLN A 1 -14.93 17.18 2.94
C GLN A 1 -13.90 18.04 2.27
N LEU A 2 -14.13 19.35 2.21
CA LEU A 2 -13.18 20.26 1.59
C LEU A 2 -11.84 20.26 2.33
N THR A 3 -11.85 20.29 3.65
CA THR A 3 -10.64 20.23 4.47
C THR A 3 -9.87 18.94 4.20
N TYR A 4 -10.58 17.82 4.11
CA TYR A 4 -9.99 16.53 3.79
C TYR A 4 -9.31 16.56 2.43
N MET A 5 -9.94 17.13 1.43
CA MET A 5 -9.37 17.26 0.09
C MET A 5 -8.08 18.08 0.08
N LEU A 6 -8.07 19.18 0.85
CA LEU A 6 -6.87 20.01 0.96
C LEU A 6 -5.71 19.26 1.62
N GLU A 7 -5.98 18.54 2.69
CA GLU A 7 -4.96 17.73 3.36
C GLU A 7 -4.39 16.68 2.41
N LYS A 8 -5.25 16.01 1.65
CA LYS A 8 -4.82 15.03 0.68
C LYS A 8 -4.01 15.65 -0.44
N PHE A 9 -4.35 16.85 -0.88
CA PHE A 9 -3.60 17.55 -1.92
C PHE A 9 -2.16 17.83 -1.46
N TYR A 10 -1.99 18.35 -0.25
CA TYR A 10 -0.65 18.57 0.30
C TYR A 10 0.13 17.26 0.45
N SER A 11 -0.52 16.22 0.90
CA SER A 11 0.10 14.90 1.00
C SER A 11 0.55 14.40 -0.36
N LEU A 12 -0.23 14.62 -1.40
CA LEU A 12 0.12 14.22 -2.76
C LEU A 12 1.33 14.98 -3.28
N GLN A 13 1.48 16.27 -2.95
CA GLN A 13 2.67 17.02 -3.32
C GLN A 13 3.93 16.46 -2.66
N ALA A 14 3.86 16.19 -1.36
CA ALA A 14 4.98 15.59 -0.64
C ALA A 14 5.30 14.19 -1.19
N LEU A 15 4.28 13.42 -1.52
CA LEU A 15 4.43 12.09 -2.08
C LEU A 15 4.97 12.13 -3.50
N SER A 16 4.63 13.15 -4.29
CA SER A 16 5.19 13.34 -5.63
C SER A 16 6.71 13.52 -5.59
N GLN A 17 7.22 14.23 -4.58
CA GLN A 17 8.66 14.35 -4.38
C GLN A 17 9.28 13.00 -4.05
N GLN A 18 8.63 12.22 -3.20
CA GLN A 18 9.09 10.85 -2.89
C GLN A 18 9.10 9.96 -4.14
N LEU A 19 8.11 10.14 -5.01
CA LEU A 19 8.01 9.39 -6.25
C LEU A 19 9.20 9.64 -7.15
N GLU A 20 9.59 10.89 -7.30
CA GLU A 20 10.75 11.26 -8.10
C GLU A 20 12.06 10.73 -7.52
N GLU A 21 12.19 10.77 -6.19
CA GLU A 21 13.42 10.37 -5.50
C GLU A 21 13.52 8.86 -5.27
N LYS A 22 12.39 8.18 -5.07
CA LYS A 22 12.35 6.78 -4.61
C LYS A 22 11.66 5.82 -5.58
N ASN A 23 11.27 6.28 -6.75
CA ASN A 23 10.56 5.46 -7.75
C ASN A 23 9.23 4.88 -7.25
N HIS A 24 8.57 5.58 -6.34
CA HIS A 24 7.24 5.20 -5.90
C HIS A 24 6.20 5.57 -6.96
N VAL A 25 5.25 4.69 -7.19
CA VAL A 25 4.12 4.94 -8.07
C VAL A 25 2.86 5.09 -7.24
N PHE A 26 1.99 6.03 -7.60
CA PHE A 26 0.74 6.26 -6.91
C PHE A 26 -0.44 5.94 -7.80
N LEU A 27 -1.42 5.23 -7.22
CA LEU A 27 -2.72 5.01 -7.82
C LEU A 27 -3.75 5.77 -7.02
N LEU A 28 -4.60 6.52 -7.73
CA LEU A 28 -5.69 7.27 -7.10
C LEU A 28 -7.01 6.61 -7.45
N ALA A 29 -7.88 6.47 -6.45
CA ALA A 29 -9.22 5.95 -6.66
C ALA A 29 -10.23 7.09 -6.59
N GLU A 30 -11.13 7.15 -7.57
CA GLU A 30 -12.18 8.15 -7.66
C GLU A 30 -13.54 7.48 -7.77
N GLU A 31 -14.56 8.11 -7.19
CA GLU A 31 -15.96 7.73 -7.36
C GLU A 31 -16.75 8.99 -7.66
N ASN A 32 -17.42 9.02 -8.81
CA ASN A 32 -18.23 10.17 -9.24
C ASN A 32 -17.46 11.50 -9.22
N GLY A 33 -16.19 11.47 -9.61
CA GLY A 33 -15.32 12.64 -9.62
C GLY A 33 -14.73 13.01 -8.27
N GLU A 34 -15.03 12.25 -7.21
CA GLU A 34 -14.48 12.48 -5.88
C GLU A 34 -13.34 11.52 -5.60
N PHE A 35 -12.30 12.04 -4.99
CA PHE A 35 -11.14 11.28 -4.55
C PHE A 35 -11.51 10.47 -3.29
N ILE A 36 -11.40 9.14 -3.36
CA ILE A 36 -11.82 8.25 -2.28
C ILE A 36 -10.72 7.40 -1.68
N GLY A 37 -9.56 7.37 -2.29
CA GLY A 37 -8.46 6.58 -1.76
C GLY A 37 -7.25 6.59 -2.66
N PHE A 38 -6.19 5.97 -2.18
CA PHE A 38 -4.95 5.83 -2.95
C PHE A 38 -4.15 4.62 -2.49
N ALA A 39 -3.23 4.22 -3.35
CA ALA A 39 -2.18 3.26 -3.00
C ALA A 39 -0.85 3.77 -3.52
N SER A 40 0.23 3.41 -2.85
CA SER A 40 1.58 3.65 -3.36
C SER A 40 2.36 2.36 -3.34
N TYR A 41 3.19 2.17 -4.36
CA TYR A 41 3.97 0.97 -4.50
C TYR A 41 5.26 1.27 -5.24
N GLU A 42 6.19 0.34 -5.15
CA GLU A 42 7.49 0.43 -5.80
C GLU A 42 7.79 -0.89 -6.49
N LEU A 43 8.16 -0.80 -7.77
CA LEU A 43 8.44 -1.95 -8.61
C LEU A 43 9.92 -2.35 -8.53
N ASN A 44 10.22 -3.61 -8.86
CA ASN A 44 11.59 -4.11 -9.00
C ASN A 44 12.44 -4.01 -7.74
N ILE A 45 11.83 -4.23 -6.57
CA ILE A 45 12.59 -4.37 -5.34
C ILE A 45 13.13 -5.79 -5.26
N GLU A 46 14.39 -5.94 -4.92
CA GLU A 46 15.04 -7.23 -4.70
C GLU A 46 14.76 -8.25 -5.81
N ASN A 47 14.91 -7.85 -7.07
CA ASN A 47 14.72 -8.74 -8.22
C ASN A 47 13.29 -9.32 -8.30
N HIS A 48 12.43 -8.65 -9.02
CA HIS A 48 11.09 -9.13 -9.36
C HIS A 48 10.04 -9.05 -8.26
N LYS A 49 10.26 -8.23 -7.23
CA LYS A 49 9.26 -7.98 -6.20
C LYS A 49 8.71 -6.57 -6.30
N THR A 50 7.43 -6.42 -5.98
CA THR A 50 6.75 -5.13 -5.85
C THR A 50 6.41 -4.91 -4.39
N LYS A 51 6.84 -3.80 -3.81
CA LYS A 51 6.46 -3.43 -2.45
C LYS A 51 5.28 -2.49 -2.47
N ILE A 52 4.24 -2.84 -1.74
CA ILE A 52 3.11 -1.95 -1.48
C ILE A 52 3.45 -1.15 -0.23
N HIS A 53 3.60 0.17 -0.39
CA HIS A 53 3.97 1.04 0.73
C HIS A 53 2.77 1.55 1.50
N LYS A 54 1.69 1.92 0.79
CA LYS A 54 0.52 2.52 1.41
C LYS A 54 -0.74 2.11 0.67
N ILE A 55 -1.80 1.85 1.42
CA ILE A 55 -3.15 1.71 0.89
C ILE A 55 -4.06 2.47 1.84
N TYR A 56 -4.87 3.36 1.29
CA TYR A 56 -5.83 4.12 2.05
C TYR A 56 -7.13 4.25 1.29
N VAL A 57 -8.24 4.00 1.95
CA VAL A 57 -9.59 4.20 1.42
C VAL A 57 -10.40 4.97 2.45
N LEU A 58 -11.15 5.97 1.98
CA LEU A 58 -12.02 6.75 2.85
C LEU A 58 -12.93 5.84 3.66
N PRO A 59 -13.05 6.06 5.00
CA PRO A 59 -13.92 5.22 5.83
C PRO A 59 -15.37 5.13 5.35
N THR A 60 -15.89 6.21 4.78
CA THR A 60 -17.26 6.24 4.27
C THR A 60 -17.48 5.37 3.04
N THR A 61 -16.41 4.97 2.36
CA THR A 61 -16.47 4.14 1.16
C THR A 61 -15.93 2.73 1.39
N GLN A 62 -15.51 2.40 2.60
CA GLN A 62 -15.06 1.05 2.93
C GLN A 62 -16.21 0.05 2.78
N GLY A 63 -15.87 -1.17 2.40
CA GLY A 63 -16.86 -2.19 2.11
C GLY A 63 -17.34 -2.23 0.67
N LYS A 64 -16.92 -1.27 -0.19
CA LYS A 64 -17.27 -1.24 -1.61
C LYS A 64 -16.22 -1.88 -2.53
N GLY A 65 -15.19 -2.48 -1.95
CA GLY A 65 -14.17 -3.19 -2.73
C GLY A 65 -13.09 -2.33 -3.35
N TYR A 66 -12.95 -1.07 -2.98
CA TYR A 66 -11.92 -0.19 -3.55
C TYR A 66 -10.50 -0.62 -3.17
N GLY A 67 -10.30 -1.10 -1.94
CA GLY A 67 -9.00 -1.63 -1.52
C GLY A 67 -8.59 -2.83 -2.37
N VAL A 68 -9.51 -3.73 -2.65
CA VAL A 68 -9.29 -4.88 -3.51
C VAL A 68 -8.94 -4.44 -4.93
N GLN A 69 -9.66 -3.44 -5.47
CA GLN A 69 -9.39 -2.92 -6.80
C GLN A 69 -8.00 -2.30 -6.91
N LEU A 70 -7.57 -1.55 -5.89
CA LEU A 70 -6.22 -0.99 -5.85
C LEU A 70 -5.16 -2.08 -5.86
N ILE A 71 -5.33 -3.11 -5.05
CA ILE A 71 -4.37 -4.23 -5.00
C ILE A 71 -4.35 -4.98 -6.33
N ASN A 72 -5.52 -5.23 -6.92
CA ASN A 72 -5.60 -5.91 -8.22
C ASN A 72 -4.90 -5.12 -9.32
N GLU A 73 -5.01 -3.80 -9.31
CA GLU A 73 -4.31 -2.97 -10.27
C GLU A 73 -2.79 -3.03 -10.09
N ILE A 74 -2.33 -3.00 -8.83
CA ILE A 74 -0.90 -3.17 -8.54
C ILE A 74 -0.41 -4.53 -9.02
N GLU A 75 -1.20 -5.58 -8.78
CA GLU A 75 -0.89 -6.93 -9.25
C GLU A 75 -0.74 -6.97 -10.77
N ASN A 76 -1.68 -6.37 -11.50
CA ASN A 76 -1.64 -6.33 -12.96
C ASN A 76 -0.40 -5.60 -13.47
N ARG A 77 -0.06 -4.47 -12.88
CA ARG A 77 1.11 -3.70 -13.26
C ARG A 77 2.41 -4.43 -12.93
N SER A 78 2.42 -5.17 -11.83
CA SER A 78 3.57 -5.99 -11.43
C SER A 78 3.80 -7.12 -12.43
N LYS A 79 2.76 -7.81 -12.82
CA LYS A 79 2.84 -8.89 -13.82
C LYS A 79 3.31 -8.38 -15.17
N ALA A 80 2.90 -7.18 -15.56
CA ALA A 80 3.25 -6.59 -16.85
C ALA A 80 4.76 -6.40 -17.01
N ILE A 81 5.48 -6.20 -15.90
CA ILE A 81 6.94 -6.07 -15.91
C ILE A 81 7.64 -7.28 -15.29
N LYS A 82 6.92 -8.40 -15.17
CA LYS A 82 7.45 -9.67 -14.67
C LYS A 82 7.90 -9.64 -13.22
N ASN A 83 7.26 -8.80 -12.38
CA ASN A 83 7.38 -8.93 -10.94
C ASN A 83 6.38 -10.00 -10.49
N ASP A 84 6.86 -10.99 -9.78
CA ASP A 84 6.09 -12.18 -9.44
C ASP A 84 5.71 -12.29 -7.96
N VAL A 85 6.10 -11.32 -7.16
CA VAL A 85 5.77 -11.25 -5.74
C VAL A 85 5.35 -9.84 -5.36
N LEU A 86 4.22 -9.74 -4.68
CA LEU A 86 3.82 -8.52 -3.96
C LEU A 86 4.15 -8.71 -2.49
N PHE A 87 4.68 -7.67 -1.85
CA PHE A 87 4.89 -7.73 -0.40
C PHE A 87 4.59 -6.39 0.26
N LEU A 88 4.32 -6.45 1.55
CA LEU A 88 4.01 -5.28 2.35
C LEU A 88 4.37 -5.54 3.81
N ASN A 89 4.54 -4.45 4.54
CA ASN A 89 4.68 -4.51 5.98
C ASN A 89 3.35 -4.14 6.64
N VAL A 90 2.98 -4.88 7.67
CA VAL A 90 1.81 -4.57 8.48
C VAL A 90 2.15 -4.85 9.94
N ASN A 91 1.85 -3.91 10.84
CA ASN A 91 2.07 -4.14 12.26
C ASN A 91 1.29 -5.38 12.71
N ARG A 92 1.92 -6.27 13.48
CA ARG A 92 1.31 -7.55 13.85
C ARG A 92 0.02 -7.39 14.67
N PHE A 93 -0.18 -6.24 15.30
CA PHE A 93 -1.40 -5.96 16.06
C PHE A 93 -2.48 -5.30 15.21
N ASN A 94 -2.17 -4.95 13.97
CA ASN A 94 -3.13 -4.33 13.06
C ASN A 94 -4.03 -5.38 12.42
N LYS A 95 -5.34 -5.17 12.55
CA LYS A 95 -6.33 -6.10 11.98
C LYS A 95 -6.33 -6.14 10.45
N ALA A 96 -5.69 -5.18 9.80
CA ALA A 96 -5.57 -5.16 8.33
C ALA A 96 -4.90 -6.43 7.80
N GLN A 97 -4.09 -7.12 8.60
CA GLN A 97 -3.49 -8.38 8.18
C GLN A 97 -4.52 -9.40 7.71
N TYR A 98 -5.72 -9.39 8.30
CA TYR A 98 -6.77 -10.33 7.91
C TYR A 98 -7.35 -10.01 6.54
N PHE A 99 -7.44 -8.72 6.22
CA PHE A 99 -7.81 -8.27 4.87
C PHE A 99 -6.81 -8.78 3.83
N TYR A 100 -5.53 -8.64 4.10
CA TYR A 100 -4.49 -9.10 3.17
C TYR A 100 -4.48 -10.63 3.06
N LYS A 101 -4.69 -11.35 4.17
CA LYS A 101 -4.78 -12.81 4.13
C LYS A 101 -5.91 -13.28 3.22
N LYS A 102 -7.06 -12.61 3.26
CA LYS A 102 -8.19 -12.94 2.37
C LYS A 102 -7.86 -12.75 0.90
N LEU A 103 -6.93 -11.86 0.58
CA LEU A 103 -6.50 -11.60 -0.78
C LEU A 103 -5.36 -12.53 -1.23
N GLY A 104 -4.92 -13.43 -0.37
CA GLY A 104 -3.90 -14.41 -0.72
C GLY A 104 -2.51 -14.07 -0.20
N PHE A 105 -2.36 -13.04 0.61
CA PHE A 105 -1.09 -12.74 1.25
C PHE A 105 -0.86 -13.69 2.43
N GLU A 106 0.39 -14.06 2.64
CA GLU A 106 0.80 -14.88 3.77
C GLU A 106 1.93 -14.19 4.52
N VAL A 107 2.02 -14.44 5.82
CA VAL A 107 3.15 -13.93 6.62
C VAL A 107 4.40 -14.69 6.21
N ALA A 108 5.36 -13.97 5.64
CA ALA A 108 6.65 -14.54 5.24
C ALA A 108 7.63 -14.55 6.43
N TYR A 109 7.70 -13.45 7.16
CA TYR A 109 8.54 -13.34 8.34
C TYR A 109 8.13 -12.13 9.17
N GLN A 110 8.67 -12.04 10.39
CA GLN A 110 8.48 -10.89 11.27
C GLN A 110 9.73 -10.02 11.21
N GLU A 111 9.51 -8.71 11.17
CA GLU A 111 10.58 -7.72 11.16
C GLU A 111 10.36 -6.76 12.31
N ASP A 112 11.34 -6.67 13.22
CA ASP A 112 11.30 -5.73 14.31
C ASP A 112 12.15 -4.52 13.95
N ILE A 113 11.50 -3.36 13.84
CA ILE A 113 12.14 -2.12 13.40
C ILE A 113 12.28 -1.21 14.60
N GLU A 114 13.51 -0.83 14.96
CA GLU A 114 13.75 0.12 16.03
C GLU A 114 13.41 1.52 15.53
N ILE A 115 12.50 2.19 16.25
CA ILE A 115 12.02 3.53 15.88
C ILE A 115 12.48 4.61 16.88
N GLY A 116 13.43 4.28 17.78
CA GLY A 116 14.00 5.21 18.72
C GLY A 116 13.44 5.08 20.13
N ASN A 117 14.19 5.56 21.11
CA ASN A 117 13.81 5.56 22.53
C ASN A 117 13.42 4.18 23.10
N GLY A 118 14.01 3.12 22.55
CA GLY A 118 13.72 1.75 22.99
C GLY A 118 12.42 1.17 22.49
N TYR A 119 11.70 1.86 21.60
CA TYR A 119 10.48 1.35 21.00
C TYR A 119 10.77 0.54 19.73
N LEU A 120 10.03 -0.54 19.57
CA LEU A 120 10.10 -1.40 18.40
C LEU A 120 8.78 -1.36 17.62
N MET A 121 8.91 -1.31 16.30
CA MET A 121 7.78 -1.54 15.40
C MET A 121 7.83 -3.01 15.00
N GLU A 122 6.90 -3.79 15.52
CA GLU A 122 6.85 -5.24 15.28
C GLU A 122 5.94 -5.51 14.08
N ASP A 123 6.56 -5.66 12.92
CA ASP A 123 5.84 -5.84 11.66
C ASP A 123 5.86 -7.28 11.18
N PHE A 124 4.76 -7.70 10.57
CA PHE A 124 4.78 -8.85 9.66
C PHE A 124 5.13 -8.35 8.27
N VAL A 125 6.02 -9.04 7.60
CA VAL A 125 6.19 -8.91 6.16
C VAL A 125 5.32 -9.96 5.52
N MET A 126 4.33 -9.52 4.74
CA MET A 126 3.38 -10.40 4.08
C MET A 126 3.66 -10.43 2.59
N GLU A 127 3.58 -11.59 1.98
CA GLU A 127 3.86 -11.80 0.56
C GLU A 127 2.73 -12.51 -0.14
N LYS A 128 2.54 -12.17 -1.41
CA LYS A 128 1.63 -12.87 -2.31
C LYS A 128 2.34 -13.11 -3.63
N LYS A 129 2.35 -14.37 -4.07
CA LYS A 129 2.84 -14.72 -5.41
C LYS A 129 1.78 -14.38 -6.45
N VAL A 130 2.20 -13.76 -7.53
CA VAL A 130 1.30 -13.34 -8.59
C VAL A 130 1.71 -13.83 -9.97
#